data_909cf045b821dba3c1b172dc88c0428c
#
_entry.id   909cf045b821dba3c1b172dc88c0428c
#
_cell.length_a   1.000
_cell.length_b   1.000
_cell.length_c   1.000
_cell.angle_alpha   90.00
_cell.angle_beta   90.00
_cell.angle_gamma   90.00
#
_symmetry.space_group_name_H-M   'P 1'
#
loop_
_entity.id
_entity.type
_entity.pdbx_description
1 polymer ?
#
loop_
_entity_poly.entity_id
_entity_poly.type
_entity_poly.pdbx_seq_one_letter_code
_entity_poly.pdbx_strand_id
1 'polypeptide(L)'
;MQYEPIKRSLGRFFERSLFLRKTLYFLLDLLLLRTWHVKKAIRKIALQFPAEASVLDAGSGFGQYTWRMCRMNRKWKIRAVDINQEQVDDCNAFFRKTGLSDRAAFYTCDLTTLNDPDCYNFILSVDVMEHIEEDVKVFQNFYKSLKNNGVLLISTPSDKGGSDVHVDHDESFIDEHVRDGYGIKEITEKLALSGFRNIEVHYTYGKPGNISWRLSMKYPVKMLNISYLFFILLPFYYLIFFPVSVILNIFDLFITHKTGTGLLVIARKQE
;
A
#
# COMPACT_ATOMS: atom_id res chain seq x y z
N MET A 1 1.71 19.71 8.43
CA MET A 1 2.52 19.47 9.66
C MET A 1 1.79 18.85 10.85
N GLN A 2 0.46 18.71 10.87
CA GLN A 2 -0.26 18.12 12.03
C GLN A 2 -0.45 16.60 11.98
N TYR A 3 -0.25 15.96 10.86
CA TYR A 3 -0.46 14.49 10.70
C TYR A 3 0.73 13.64 11.12
N GLU A 4 1.94 14.13 10.96
CA GLU A 4 3.14 13.42 11.41
C GLU A 4 3.17 13.12 12.92
N PRO A 5 2.77 14.04 13.82
CA PRO A 5 2.75 13.74 15.26
C PRO A 5 1.77 12.63 15.63
N ILE A 6 0.63 12.53 14.93
CA ILE A 6 -0.37 11.47 15.17
C ILE A 6 0.13 10.15 14.64
N LYS A 7 0.70 10.11 13.42
CA LYS A 7 1.34 8.89 12.87
C LYS A 7 2.46 8.41 13.79
N ARG A 8 3.34 9.31 14.24
CA ARG A 8 4.46 8.98 15.13
C ARG A 8 3.98 8.54 16.52
N SER A 9 2.96 9.17 17.08
CA SER A 9 2.44 8.79 18.40
C SER A 9 1.68 7.47 18.35
N LEU A 10 0.87 7.23 17.32
CA LEU A 10 0.21 5.96 17.06
C LEU A 10 1.24 4.87 16.77
N GLY A 11 2.23 5.12 15.90
CA GLY A 11 3.32 4.20 15.62
C GLY A 11 3.97 3.74 16.93
N ARG A 12 4.51 4.65 17.72
CA ARG A 12 5.14 4.35 19.02
C ARG A 12 4.23 3.62 20.02
N PHE A 13 2.93 3.89 20.02
CA PHE A 13 1.99 3.17 20.87
C PHE A 13 1.82 1.71 20.44
N PHE A 14 1.71 1.46 19.13
CA PHE A 14 1.56 0.10 18.59
C PHE A 14 2.87 -0.71 18.59
N GLU A 15 4.04 -0.05 18.60
CA GLU A 15 5.37 -0.67 18.70
C GLU A 15 5.63 -1.34 20.04
N ARG A 16 4.98 -0.86 21.11
CA ARG A 16 5.19 -1.34 22.49
C ARG A 16 4.79 -2.80 22.70
N SER A 17 3.92 -3.37 21.88
CA SER A 17 3.38 -4.71 22.07
C SER A 17 3.17 -5.46 20.75
N LEU A 18 3.62 -6.71 20.71
CA LEU A 18 3.35 -7.61 19.58
C LEU A 18 1.86 -7.76 19.30
N PHE A 19 1.03 -7.77 20.34
CA PHE A 19 -0.42 -7.87 20.23
C PHE A 19 -0.98 -6.63 19.56
N LEU A 20 -0.59 -5.44 20.01
CA LEU A 20 -1.06 -4.17 19.43
C LEU A 20 -0.67 -4.04 17.97
N ARG A 21 0.56 -4.40 17.59
CA ARG A 21 0.99 -4.33 16.18
C ARG A 21 0.22 -5.31 15.28
N LYS A 22 -0.01 -6.54 15.76
CA LYS A 22 -0.86 -7.51 15.02
C LYS A 22 -2.30 -7.01 14.90
N THR A 23 -2.83 -6.38 15.94
CA THR A 23 -4.16 -5.75 15.92
C THR A 23 -4.21 -4.60 14.92
N LEU A 24 -3.17 -3.74 14.88
CA LEU A 24 -3.06 -2.69 13.87
C LEU A 24 -3.09 -3.27 12.46
N TYR A 25 -2.28 -4.29 12.16
CA TYR A 25 -2.29 -4.95 10.86
C TYR A 25 -3.67 -5.52 10.50
N PHE A 26 -4.35 -6.13 11.47
CA PHE A 26 -5.70 -6.63 11.28
C PHE A 26 -6.70 -5.49 10.97
N LEU A 27 -6.64 -4.38 11.71
CA LEU A 27 -7.49 -3.21 11.48
C LEU A 27 -7.22 -2.56 10.11
N LEU A 28 -5.95 -2.36 9.73
CA LEU A 28 -5.59 -1.87 8.41
C LEU A 28 -6.09 -2.81 7.31
N ASP A 29 -5.97 -4.11 7.54
CA ASP A 29 -6.47 -5.15 6.63
C ASP A 29 -7.99 -5.16 6.49
N LEU A 30 -8.71 -4.78 7.52
CA LEU A 30 -10.16 -4.75 7.56
C LEU A 30 -10.73 -3.44 7.00
N LEU A 31 -10.15 -2.31 7.40
CA LEU A 31 -10.69 -0.99 7.14
C LEU A 31 -10.30 -0.42 5.78
N LEU A 32 -9.08 -0.73 5.31
CA LEU A 32 -8.57 -0.13 4.07
C LEU A 32 -8.94 -0.97 2.84
N LEU A 33 -9.83 -0.46 2.01
CA LEU A 33 -10.24 -1.10 0.75
C LEU A 33 -9.05 -1.35 -0.18
N ARG A 34 -8.04 -0.46 -0.21
CA ARG A 34 -6.78 -0.66 -0.92
C ARG A 34 -6.14 -2.01 -0.56
N THR A 35 -6.10 -2.34 0.71
CA THR A 35 -5.56 -3.62 1.18
C THR A 35 -6.32 -4.81 0.59
N TRP A 36 -7.62 -4.70 0.39
CA TRP A 36 -8.43 -5.76 -0.23
C TRP A 36 -8.05 -5.98 -1.69
N HIS A 37 -7.91 -4.91 -2.47
CA HIS A 37 -7.47 -4.98 -3.86
C HIS A 37 -6.05 -5.55 -3.98
N VAL A 38 -5.11 -5.04 -3.20
CA VAL A 38 -3.73 -5.53 -3.17
C VAL A 38 -3.67 -7.02 -2.79
N LYS A 39 -4.41 -7.43 -1.75
CA LYS A 39 -4.48 -8.86 -1.35
C LYS A 39 -5.04 -9.77 -2.44
N LYS A 40 -6.08 -9.33 -3.14
CA LYS A 40 -6.67 -10.08 -4.27
C LYS A 40 -5.64 -10.23 -5.37
N ALA A 41 -4.92 -9.15 -5.72
CA ALA A 41 -3.88 -9.17 -6.73
C ALA A 41 -2.70 -10.08 -6.33
N ILE A 42 -2.17 -9.95 -5.11
CA ILE A 42 -1.07 -10.80 -4.63
C ILE A 42 -1.47 -12.28 -4.68
N ARG A 43 -2.70 -12.63 -4.28
CA ARG A 43 -3.17 -14.05 -4.36
C ARG A 43 -3.18 -14.57 -5.79
N LYS A 44 -3.68 -13.75 -6.75
CA LYS A 44 -3.69 -14.11 -8.18
C LYS A 44 -2.27 -14.28 -8.74
N ILE A 45 -1.37 -13.37 -8.37
CA ILE A 45 0.02 -13.36 -8.79
C ILE A 45 0.79 -14.56 -8.18
N ALA A 46 0.56 -14.85 -6.90
CA ALA A 46 1.22 -15.94 -6.19
C ALA A 46 1.01 -17.33 -6.82
N LEU A 47 -0.11 -17.54 -7.50
CA LEU A 47 -0.39 -18.79 -8.22
C LEU A 47 0.49 -18.99 -9.45
N GLN A 48 1.18 -17.96 -9.92
CA GLN A 48 2.02 -17.98 -11.13
C GLN A 48 3.49 -18.26 -10.80
N PHE A 49 3.87 -18.22 -9.53
CA PHE A 49 5.24 -18.43 -9.11
C PHE A 49 5.47 -19.82 -8.51
N PRO A 50 6.72 -20.32 -8.54
CA PRO A 50 7.09 -21.51 -7.79
C PRO A 50 6.81 -21.29 -6.29
N ALA A 51 6.70 -22.40 -5.57
CA ALA A 51 6.46 -22.35 -4.13
C ALA A 51 7.50 -21.47 -3.40
N GLU A 52 8.74 -21.46 -3.89
CA GLU A 52 9.84 -20.61 -3.39
C GLU A 52 10.01 -19.41 -4.32
N ALA A 53 9.81 -18.22 -3.79
CA ALA A 53 9.99 -16.98 -4.55
C ALA A 53 10.74 -15.95 -3.71
N SER A 54 11.57 -15.17 -4.39
CA SER A 54 12.19 -13.96 -3.83
C SER A 54 11.30 -12.78 -4.12
N VAL A 55 10.99 -12.01 -3.09
CA VAL A 55 10.04 -10.89 -3.16
C VAL A 55 10.70 -9.62 -2.62
N LEU A 56 10.46 -8.51 -3.30
CA LEU A 56 10.78 -7.17 -2.81
C LEU A 56 9.48 -6.47 -2.37
N ASP A 57 9.44 -5.96 -1.14
CA ASP A 57 8.44 -5.02 -0.64
C ASP A 57 9.07 -3.62 -0.65
N ALA A 58 8.78 -2.85 -1.69
CA ALA A 58 9.42 -1.56 -1.99
C ALA A 58 8.60 -0.40 -1.39
N GLY A 59 9.13 0.24 -0.36
CA GLY A 59 8.42 1.19 0.49
C GLY A 59 7.56 0.45 1.51
N SER A 60 8.20 -0.41 2.33
CA SER A 60 7.51 -1.35 3.21
C SER A 60 6.79 -0.70 4.40
N GLY A 61 7.14 0.56 4.73
CA GLY A 61 6.57 1.28 5.87
C GLY A 61 6.58 0.45 7.15
N PHE A 62 5.43 0.30 7.77
CA PHE A 62 5.27 -0.50 9.01
C PHE A 62 5.33 -2.04 8.79
N GLY A 63 5.61 -2.54 7.57
CA GLY A 63 5.76 -3.96 7.28
C GLY A 63 4.45 -4.75 7.20
N GLN A 64 3.30 -4.09 7.01
CA GLN A 64 1.99 -4.74 6.92
C GLN A 64 1.92 -5.76 5.79
N TYR A 65 2.38 -5.39 4.59
CA TYR A 65 2.33 -6.28 3.43
C TYR A 65 3.39 -7.38 3.52
N THR A 66 4.59 -7.08 4.01
CA THR A 66 5.62 -8.09 4.33
C THR A 66 5.08 -9.14 5.29
N TRP A 67 4.44 -8.71 6.41
CA TRP A 67 3.80 -9.61 7.36
C TRP A 67 2.77 -10.51 6.70
N ARG A 68 1.92 -9.92 5.85
CA ARG A 68 0.90 -10.68 5.14
C ARG A 68 1.50 -11.68 4.18
N MET A 69 2.47 -11.29 3.36
CA MET A 69 3.14 -12.18 2.40
C MET A 69 3.82 -13.35 3.10
N CYS A 70 4.48 -13.13 4.24
CA CYS A 70 5.02 -14.18 5.07
C CYS A 70 3.99 -15.20 5.56
N ARG A 71 2.75 -14.75 5.82
CA ARG A 71 1.66 -15.64 6.25
C ARG A 71 0.95 -16.34 5.08
N MET A 72 0.95 -15.74 3.90
CA MET A 72 0.35 -16.34 2.70
C MET A 72 1.18 -17.50 2.18
N ASN A 73 2.50 -17.35 2.14
CA ASN A 73 3.41 -18.40 1.69
C ASN A 73 4.61 -18.51 2.64
N ARG A 74 4.79 -19.71 3.20
CA ARG A 74 5.85 -19.98 4.18
C ARG A 74 7.25 -20.13 3.57
N LYS A 75 7.34 -20.25 2.24
CA LYS A 75 8.61 -20.47 1.52
C LYS A 75 9.14 -19.20 0.85
N TRP A 76 8.37 -18.12 0.83
CA TRP A 76 8.82 -16.85 0.27
C TRP A 76 9.91 -16.22 1.13
N LYS A 77 10.94 -15.70 0.47
CA LYS A 77 11.99 -14.87 1.05
C LYS A 77 11.71 -13.42 0.65
N ILE A 78 11.56 -12.54 1.62
CA ILE A 78 11.14 -11.17 1.39
C ILE A 78 12.23 -10.22 1.85
N ARG A 79 12.74 -9.42 0.92
CA ARG A 79 13.48 -8.22 1.22
C ARG A 79 12.48 -7.07 1.25
N ALA A 80 12.42 -6.36 2.36
CA ALA A 80 11.59 -5.18 2.52
C ALA A 80 12.49 -3.95 2.63
N VAL A 81 12.16 -2.89 1.92
CA VAL A 81 12.98 -1.68 1.92
C VAL A 81 12.13 -0.44 2.17
N ASP A 82 12.69 0.50 2.92
CA ASP A 82 12.09 1.80 3.18
C ASP A 82 13.19 2.84 3.33
N ILE A 83 12.88 4.13 3.11
CA ILE A 83 13.83 5.21 3.32
C ILE A 83 13.99 5.56 4.81
N ASN A 84 13.00 5.23 5.63
CA ASN A 84 12.94 5.57 7.04
C ASN A 84 13.64 4.52 7.90
N GLN A 85 14.84 4.82 8.39
CA GLN A 85 15.66 3.93 9.23
C GLN A 85 14.92 3.49 10.50
N GLU A 86 14.17 4.39 11.17
CA GLU A 86 13.46 4.08 12.41
C GLU A 86 12.40 2.99 12.17
N GLN A 87 11.64 3.10 11.07
CA GLN A 87 10.65 2.08 10.68
C GLN A 87 11.31 0.74 10.32
N VAL A 88 12.46 0.79 9.64
CA VAL A 88 13.24 -0.41 9.30
C VAL A 88 13.67 -1.15 10.56
N ASP A 89 14.23 -0.43 11.54
CA ASP A 89 14.71 -1.02 12.80
C ASP A 89 13.57 -1.63 13.60
N ASP A 90 12.44 -0.93 13.69
CA ASP A 90 11.23 -1.40 14.33
C ASP A 90 10.66 -2.66 13.68
N CYS A 91 10.61 -2.68 12.35
CA CYS A 91 10.15 -3.85 11.60
C CYS A 91 11.07 -5.05 11.86
N ASN A 92 12.39 -4.87 11.80
CA ASN A 92 13.33 -5.92 12.09
C ASN A 92 13.18 -6.46 13.53
N ALA A 93 12.98 -5.58 14.52
CA ALA A 93 12.73 -5.98 15.89
C ALA A 93 11.43 -6.80 16.04
N PHE A 94 10.36 -6.36 15.38
CA PHE A 94 9.07 -7.07 15.39
C PHE A 94 9.17 -8.43 14.69
N PHE A 95 9.79 -8.51 13.50
CA PHE A 95 9.89 -9.76 12.75
C PHE A 95 10.80 -10.78 13.47
N ARG A 96 11.83 -10.32 14.18
CA ARG A 96 12.65 -11.16 15.07
C ARG A 96 11.82 -11.75 16.21
N LYS A 97 11.05 -10.91 16.91
CA LYS A 97 10.16 -11.35 18.01
C LYS A 97 9.06 -12.31 17.56
N THR A 98 8.70 -12.30 16.28
CA THR A 98 7.66 -13.20 15.72
C THR A 98 8.23 -14.44 15.03
N GLY A 99 9.56 -14.63 15.03
CA GLY A 99 10.23 -15.78 14.42
C GLY A 99 10.19 -15.75 12.88
N LEU A 100 10.13 -14.57 12.27
CA LEU A 100 10.05 -14.40 10.81
C LEU A 100 11.34 -13.81 10.21
N SER A 101 12.36 -13.51 11.01
CA SER A 101 13.62 -12.91 10.56
C SER A 101 14.39 -13.75 9.53
N ASP A 102 14.21 -15.08 9.53
CA ASP A 102 14.84 -15.96 8.54
C ASP A 102 14.20 -15.86 7.14
N ARG A 103 13.03 -15.22 7.04
CA ARG A 103 12.24 -15.13 5.81
C ARG A 103 11.98 -13.71 5.35
N ALA A 104 12.05 -12.75 6.24
CA ALA A 104 11.85 -11.34 5.92
C ALA A 104 12.85 -10.48 6.67
N ALA A 105 13.55 -9.63 5.95
CA ALA A 105 14.52 -8.68 6.50
C ALA A 105 14.26 -7.29 5.88
N PHE A 106 14.39 -6.26 6.70
CA PHE A 106 14.16 -4.87 6.33
C PHE A 106 15.47 -4.11 6.24
N TYR A 107 15.61 -3.28 5.23
CA TYR A 107 16.81 -2.50 4.94
C TYR A 107 16.44 -1.06 4.58
N THR A 108 17.27 -0.12 4.99
CA THR A 108 17.15 1.25 4.53
C THR A 108 17.67 1.34 3.11
N CYS A 109 16.83 1.84 2.20
CA CYS A 109 17.18 1.97 0.79
C CYS A 109 16.34 3.05 0.13
N ASP A 110 17.01 3.93 -0.61
CA ASP A 110 16.38 4.80 -1.58
C ASP A 110 16.15 4.01 -2.88
N LEU A 111 14.90 3.91 -3.32
CA LEU A 111 14.53 3.17 -4.52
C LEU A 111 15.16 3.72 -5.81
N THR A 112 15.55 5.01 -5.82
CA THR A 112 16.26 5.62 -6.95
C THR A 112 17.68 5.05 -7.11
N THR A 113 18.23 4.46 -6.06
CA THR A 113 19.57 3.84 -6.03
C THR A 113 19.52 2.32 -5.93
N LEU A 114 18.35 1.71 -5.95
CA LEU A 114 18.18 0.25 -5.87
C LEU A 114 18.91 -0.43 -7.04
N ASN A 115 19.78 -1.38 -6.70
CA ASN A 115 20.60 -2.12 -7.67
C ASN A 115 20.75 -3.59 -7.27
N ASP A 116 19.70 -4.36 -7.46
CA ASP A 116 19.63 -5.80 -7.18
C ASP A 116 19.26 -6.57 -8.48
N PRO A 117 20.13 -6.66 -9.49
CA PRO A 117 19.75 -7.22 -10.79
C PRO A 117 19.31 -8.68 -10.71
N ASP A 118 18.19 -8.99 -11.38
CA ASP A 118 17.62 -10.33 -11.53
C ASP A 118 17.41 -11.10 -10.21
N CYS A 119 17.07 -10.38 -9.13
CA CYS A 119 16.91 -10.95 -7.80
C CYS A 119 15.49 -11.41 -7.47
N TYR A 120 14.46 -10.74 -8.01
CA TYR A 120 13.10 -10.90 -7.51
C TYR A 120 12.16 -11.55 -8.54
N ASN A 121 11.33 -12.47 -8.06
CA ASN A 121 10.19 -12.98 -8.82
C ASN A 121 9.02 -12.01 -8.79
N PHE A 122 8.89 -11.25 -7.68
CA PHE A 122 7.79 -10.35 -7.44
C PHE A 122 8.28 -9.09 -6.71
N ILE A 123 7.84 -7.93 -7.19
CA ILE A 123 8.02 -6.63 -6.53
C ILE A 123 6.65 -6.06 -6.21
N LEU A 124 6.45 -5.66 -4.96
CA LEU A 124 5.27 -4.95 -4.49
C LEU A 124 5.67 -3.50 -4.12
N SER A 125 4.88 -2.52 -4.57
CA SER A 125 5.00 -1.13 -4.15
C SER A 125 3.61 -0.55 -3.90
N VAL A 126 3.32 -0.09 -2.68
CA VAL A 126 2.00 0.39 -2.28
C VAL A 126 2.12 1.77 -1.63
N ASP A 127 1.52 2.78 -2.24
CA ASP A 127 1.55 4.20 -1.84
C ASP A 127 2.98 4.71 -1.63
N VAL A 128 3.80 4.57 -2.64
CA VAL A 128 5.20 4.98 -2.63
C VAL A 128 5.54 5.85 -3.84
N MET A 129 5.06 5.45 -5.02
CA MET A 129 5.47 6.06 -6.28
C MET A 129 5.02 7.51 -6.43
N GLU A 130 3.94 7.90 -5.77
CA GLU A 130 3.45 9.28 -5.72
C GLU A 130 4.37 10.24 -4.96
N HIS A 131 5.27 9.71 -4.13
CA HIS A 131 6.25 10.49 -3.36
C HIS A 131 7.61 10.64 -4.05
N ILE A 132 7.83 9.94 -5.18
CA ILE A 132 9.13 9.89 -5.84
C ILE A 132 9.11 10.71 -7.13
N GLU A 133 9.96 11.73 -7.22
CA GLU A 133 10.07 12.59 -8.40
C GLU A 133 10.68 11.83 -9.59
N GLU A 134 11.79 11.11 -9.37
CA GLU A 134 12.48 10.28 -10.38
C GLU A 134 11.82 8.89 -10.55
N ASP A 135 10.49 8.84 -10.69
CA ASP A 135 9.72 7.59 -10.76
C ASP A 135 10.14 6.67 -11.92
N VAL A 136 10.46 7.23 -13.09
CA VAL A 136 10.93 6.45 -14.24
C VAL A 136 12.23 5.71 -13.92
N LYS A 137 13.13 6.32 -13.17
CA LYS A 137 14.37 5.69 -12.71
C LYS A 137 14.08 4.53 -11.76
N VAL A 138 13.11 4.69 -10.86
CA VAL A 138 12.67 3.61 -9.97
C VAL A 138 12.04 2.47 -10.77
N PHE A 139 11.20 2.76 -11.77
CA PHE A 139 10.64 1.73 -12.66
C PHE A 139 11.73 0.96 -13.41
N GLN A 140 12.77 1.65 -13.89
CA GLN A 140 13.93 1.00 -14.51
C GLN A 140 14.70 0.12 -13.52
N ASN A 141 14.88 0.58 -12.28
CA ASN A 141 15.51 -0.21 -11.22
C ASN A 141 14.67 -1.45 -10.89
N PHE A 142 13.35 -1.33 -10.80
CA PHE A 142 12.45 -2.47 -10.62
C PHE A 142 12.53 -3.45 -11.78
N TYR A 143 12.54 -2.95 -13.03
CA TYR A 143 12.69 -3.80 -14.20
C TYR A 143 14.02 -4.60 -14.17
N LYS A 144 15.13 -3.96 -13.86
CA LYS A 144 16.44 -4.61 -13.71
C LYS A 144 16.45 -5.63 -12.58
N SER A 145 15.76 -5.33 -11.48
CA SER A 145 15.73 -6.18 -10.28
C SER A 145 14.81 -7.39 -10.40
N LEU A 146 13.87 -7.37 -11.31
CA LEU A 146 13.02 -8.53 -11.60
C LEU A 146 13.77 -9.58 -12.40
N LYS A 147 13.55 -10.84 -12.06
CA LYS A 147 13.89 -11.99 -12.89
C LYS A 147 13.04 -12.02 -14.17
N ASN A 148 13.45 -12.79 -15.18
CA ASN A 148 12.62 -13.05 -16.33
C ASN A 148 11.27 -13.63 -15.91
N ASN A 149 10.19 -13.14 -16.53
CA ASN A 149 8.80 -13.44 -16.16
C ASN A 149 8.39 -12.94 -14.74
N GLY A 150 9.22 -12.11 -14.12
CA GLY A 150 8.91 -11.45 -12.86
C GLY A 150 7.79 -10.44 -13.00
N VAL A 151 7.10 -10.18 -11.88
CA VAL A 151 5.92 -9.31 -11.84
C VAL A 151 6.13 -8.15 -10.89
N LEU A 152 5.77 -6.96 -11.34
CA LEU A 152 5.64 -5.74 -10.55
C LEU A 152 4.15 -5.49 -10.27
N LEU A 153 3.79 -5.29 -9.00
CA LEU A 153 2.47 -4.84 -8.56
C LEU A 153 2.61 -3.50 -7.88
N ILE A 154 1.95 -2.49 -8.43
CA ILE A 154 1.88 -1.15 -7.82
C ILE A 154 0.43 -0.85 -7.42
N SER A 155 0.25 -0.26 -6.25
CA SER A 155 -0.98 0.41 -5.85
C SER A 155 -0.65 1.86 -5.49
N THR A 156 -1.32 2.80 -6.14
CA THR A 156 -1.05 4.25 -6.01
C THR A 156 -2.34 5.04 -6.22
N PRO A 157 -2.44 6.29 -5.76
CA PRO A 157 -3.53 7.17 -6.13
C PRO A 157 -3.64 7.38 -7.65
N SER A 158 -4.85 7.63 -8.13
CA SER A 158 -5.10 8.02 -9.53
C SER A 158 -5.22 9.54 -9.67
N ASP A 159 -5.05 10.04 -10.89
CA ASP A 159 -5.30 11.43 -11.29
C ASP A 159 -6.79 11.86 -11.14
N LYS A 160 -7.69 10.92 -10.87
CA LYS A 160 -9.11 11.14 -10.60
C LYS A 160 -9.42 11.22 -9.10
N GLY A 161 -8.43 10.98 -8.25
CA GLY A 161 -8.50 11.06 -6.82
C GLY A 161 -8.01 12.42 -6.34
N GLY A 162 -8.75 13.49 -6.59
CA GLY A 162 -8.57 14.68 -5.76
C GLY A 162 -8.85 14.25 -4.32
N SER A 163 -7.95 14.58 -3.37
CA SER A 163 -8.30 14.41 -1.97
C SER A 163 -9.52 15.30 -1.74
N ASP A 164 -10.70 14.71 -1.61
CA ASP A 164 -11.93 15.40 -1.17
C ASP A 164 -11.74 16.09 0.20
N VAL A 165 -10.50 16.20 0.66
CA VAL A 165 -10.03 16.90 1.85
C VAL A 165 -9.61 18.35 1.56
N HIS A 166 -9.71 18.82 0.30
CA HIS A 166 -9.70 20.25 0.01
C HIS A 166 -10.97 20.89 0.60
N VAL A 167 -10.98 21.05 1.91
CA VAL A 167 -11.76 22.11 2.58
C VAL A 167 -10.80 23.26 2.72
N ASP A 168 -11.18 24.40 2.15
CA ASP A 168 -10.46 25.66 2.21
C ASP A 168 -9.70 25.82 3.54
N HIS A 169 -8.39 26.10 3.48
CA HIS A 169 -7.49 26.46 4.58
C HIS A 169 -6.88 25.38 5.48
N ASP A 170 -6.96 24.08 5.22
CA ASP A 170 -6.06 23.15 5.91
C ASP A 170 -4.94 22.72 4.97
N GLU A 171 -3.71 23.05 5.36
CA GLU A 171 -2.46 22.54 4.76
C GLU A 171 -2.55 21.02 4.72
N SER A 172 -2.56 20.50 3.52
CA SER A 172 -3.05 19.18 3.16
C SER A 172 -2.21 18.04 3.73
N PHE A 173 -2.84 16.89 3.89
CA PHE A 173 -2.23 15.56 3.91
C PHE A 173 -1.29 15.26 2.71
N ILE A 174 -1.12 16.21 1.79
CA ILE A 174 -0.53 16.09 0.46
C ILE A 174 0.84 16.76 0.36
N ASP A 175 1.31 17.48 1.35
CA ASP A 175 2.61 18.18 1.30
C ASP A 175 3.82 17.24 1.11
N GLU A 176 3.63 15.92 1.24
CA GLU A 176 4.65 14.91 0.95
C GLU A 176 4.49 14.29 -0.45
N HIS A 177 3.41 14.59 -1.19
CA HIS A 177 3.21 14.05 -2.53
C HIS A 177 3.85 14.96 -3.57
N VAL A 178 4.71 14.40 -4.39
CA VAL A 178 5.27 15.08 -5.57
C VAL A 178 4.21 15.21 -6.68
N ARG A 179 3.17 14.35 -6.63
CA ARG A 179 2.05 14.32 -7.59
C ARG A 179 0.75 13.87 -6.93
N ASP A 180 -0.39 14.38 -7.40
CA ASP A 180 -1.73 14.01 -6.88
C ASP A 180 -2.11 12.54 -7.17
N GLY A 181 -1.38 11.86 -8.03
CA GLY A 181 -1.61 10.50 -8.49
C GLY A 181 -1.24 10.32 -9.96
N TYR A 182 -1.49 9.13 -10.51
CA TYR A 182 -1.15 8.80 -11.89
C TYR A 182 -2.40 8.69 -12.77
N GLY A 183 -2.27 9.19 -14.02
CA GLY A 183 -3.19 8.83 -15.10
C GLY A 183 -2.83 7.43 -15.66
N ILE A 184 -3.85 6.67 -16.11
CA ILE A 184 -3.62 5.34 -16.72
C ILE A 184 -2.60 5.41 -17.87
N LYS A 185 -2.78 6.39 -18.76
CA LYS A 185 -1.88 6.57 -19.92
C LYS A 185 -0.46 6.87 -19.47
N GLU A 186 -0.31 7.80 -18.54
CA GLU A 186 0.99 8.22 -18.01
C GLU A 186 1.77 7.06 -17.41
N ILE A 187 1.17 6.32 -16.45
CA ILE A 187 1.89 5.23 -15.78
C ILE A 187 2.20 4.08 -16.75
N THR A 188 1.32 3.82 -17.72
CA THR A 188 1.54 2.81 -18.75
C THR A 188 2.72 3.18 -19.64
N GLU A 189 2.82 4.43 -20.09
CA GLU A 189 3.93 4.93 -20.92
C GLU A 189 5.24 4.89 -20.16
N LYS A 190 5.28 5.35 -18.90
CA LYS A 190 6.48 5.34 -18.05
C LYS A 190 7.00 3.90 -17.81
N LEU A 191 6.11 2.96 -17.54
CA LEU A 191 6.47 1.55 -17.38
C LEU A 191 6.96 0.93 -18.68
N ALA A 192 6.30 1.22 -19.81
CA ALA A 192 6.72 0.73 -21.12
C ALA A 192 8.11 1.26 -21.51
N LEU A 193 8.39 2.55 -21.26
CA LEU A 193 9.70 3.16 -21.45
C LEU A 193 10.79 2.53 -20.55
N SER A 194 10.39 2.01 -19.40
CA SER A 194 11.28 1.32 -18.46
C SER A 194 11.54 -0.15 -18.83
N GLY A 195 10.92 -0.66 -19.90
CA GLY A 195 11.10 -2.02 -20.42
C GLY A 195 9.96 -2.99 -20.14
N PHE A 196 9.01 -2.62 -19.28
CA PHE A 196 7.88 -3.51 -18.96
C PHE A 196 6.98 -3.77 -20.16
N ARG A 197 6.40 -4.99 -20.18
CA ARG A 197 5.41 -5.43 -21.16
C ARG A 197 4.17 -5.95 -20.41
N ASN A 198 3.08 -6.22 -21.13
CA ASN A 198 1.83 -6.74 -20.54
C ASN A 198 1.43 -5.94 -19.29
N ILE A 199 1.25 -4.64 -19.47
CA ILE A 199 0.90 -3.71 -18.41
C ILE A 199 -0.62 -3.66 -18.29
N GLU A 200 -1.14 -4.17 -17.16
CA GLU A 200 -2.56 -4.14 -16.81
C GLU A 200 -2.77 -3.04 -15.78
N VAL A 201 -3.65 -2.08 -16.06
CA VAL A 201 -3.98 -0.99 -15.14
C VAL A 201 -5.47 -0.99 -14.88
N HIS A 202 -5.85 -1.00 -13.59
CA HIS A 202 -7.24 -1.01 -13.16
C HIS A 202 -7.49 0.11 -12.16
N TYR A 203 -8.61 0.82 -12.33
CA TYR A 203 -9.10 1.71 -11.29
C TYR A 203 -9.58 0.91 -10.08
N THR A 204 -9.26 1.40 -8.90
CA THR A 204 -9.81 0.98 -7.60
C THR A 204 -10.53 2.16 -6.96
N TYR A 205 -11.29 1.92 -5.89
CA TYR A 205 -12.11 2.95 -5.29
C TYR A 205 -13.04 3.63 -6.32
N GLY A 206 -13.84 2.85 -7.03
CA GLY A 206 -14.91 3.36 -7.87
C GLY A 206 -16.04 3.96 -7.02
N LYS A 207 -17.24 4.09 -7.58
CA LYS A 207 -18.38 4.67 -6.85
C LYS A 207 -18.65 3.98 -5.50
N PRO A 208 -18.75 2.62 -5.40
CA PRO A 208 -18.97 1.96 -4.12
C PRO A 208 -17.85 2.20 -3.11
N GLY A 209 -16.59 2.07 -3.55
CA GLY A 209 -15.42 2.27 -2.70
C GLY A 209 -15.29 3.70 -2.17
N ASN A 210 -15.62 4.68 -3.01
CA ASN A 210 -15.61 6.09 -2.61
C ASN A 210 -16.68 6.36 -1.54
N ILE A 211 -17.91 5.81 -1.69
CA ILE A 211 -18.96 5.93 -0.67
C ILE A 211 -18.51 5.24 0.62
N SER A 212 -17.96 4.03 0.52
CA SER A 212 -17.43 3.30 1.67
C SER A 212 -16.37 4.11 2.42
N TRP A 213 -15.41 4.68 1.70
CA TRP A 213 -14.35 5.49 2.29
C TRP A 213 -14.90 6.74 3.00
N ARG A 214 -15.91 7.40 2.41
CA ARG A 214 -16.59 8.52 3.06
C ARG A 214 -17.24 8.12 4.37
N LEU A 215 -17.92 6.98 4.39
CA LEU A 215 -18.60 6.47 5.59
C LEU A 215 -17.59 5.97 6.63
N SER A 216 -16.57 5.21 6.23
CA SER A 216 -15.67 4.55 7.19
C SER A 216 -14.51 5.43 7.67
N MET A 217 -14.13 6.47 6.90
CA MET A 217 -12.95 7.28 7.19
C MET A 217 -13.27 8.78 7.24
N LYS A 218 -13.80 9.36 6.15
CA LYS A 218 -13.96 10.82 6.01
C LYS A 218 -14.88 11.41 7.08
N TYR A 219 -16.08 10.84 7.28
CA TYR A 219 -17.02 11.38 8.25
C TYR A 219 -16.58 11.18 9.71
N PRO A 220 -16.08 10.00 10.14
CA PRO A 220 -15.50 9.84 11.47
C PRO A 220 -14.36 10.82 11.77
N VAL A 221 -13.42 11.01 10.82
CA VAL A 221 -12.35 11.99 11.00
C VAL A 221 -12.89 13.41 11.14
N LYS A 222 -13.85 13.82 10.28
CA LYS A 222 -14.50 15.14 10.41
C LYS A 222 -15.21 15.31 11.75
N MET A 223 -15.91 14.29 12.25
CA MET A 223 -16.56 14.33 13.56
C MET A 223 -15.55 14.58 14.67
N LEU A 224 -14.42 13.87 14.65
CA LEU A 224 -13.36 14.05 15.66
C LEU A 224 -12.67 15.41 15.57
N ASN A 225 -12.54 15.97 14.37
CA ASN A 225 -11.99 17.32 14.18
C ASN A 225 -12.92 18.42 14.75
N ILE A 226 -14.24 18.17 14.78
CA ILE A 226 -15.19 19.10 15.42
C ILE A 226 -15.10 19.00 16.94
N SER A 227 -15.08 17.80 17.51
CA SER A 227 -14.97 17.59 18.95
C SER A 227 -14.53 16.16 19.29
N TYR A 228 -13.60 16.04 20.23
CA TYR A 228 -13.19 14.75 20.80
C TYR A 228 -14.34 14.03 21.53
N LEU A 229 -15.43 14.72 21.91
CA LEU A 229 -16.61 14.08 22.46
C LEU A 229 -17.25 13.07 21.52
N PHE A 230 -17.04 13.21 20.20
CA PHE A 230 -17.50 12.24 19.22
C PHE A 230 -16.85 10.85 19.37
N PHE A 231 -15.72 10.70 20.11
CA PHE A 231 -15.20 9.38 20.46
C PHE A 231 -16.23 8.49 21.14
N ILE A 232 -17.15 9.07 21.92
CA ILE A 232 -18.21 8.33 22.61
C ILE A 232 -19.26 7.83 21.61
N LEU A 233 -19.51 8.56 20.52
CA LEU A 233 -20.51 8.22 19.49
C LEU A 233 -19.96 7.31 18.41
N LEU A 234 -18.64 7.27 18.18
CA LEU A 234 -18.02 6.48 17.12
C LEU A 234 -18.37 4.97 17.19
N PRO A 235 -18.41 4.31 18.36
CA PRO A 235 -18.81 2.89 18.42
C PRO A 235 -20.22 2.65 17.85
N PHE A 236 -21.18 3.52 18.17
CA PHE A 236 -22.55 3.45 17.65
C PHE A 236 -22.61 3.76 16.14
N TYR A 237 -21.84 4.76 15.71
CA TYR A 237 -21.70 5.08 14.30
C TYR A 237 -21.18 3.88 13.51
N TYR A 238 -20.08 3.26 13.95
CA TYR A 238 -19.51 2.11 13.28
C TYR A 238 -20.38 0.87 13.33
N LEU A 239 -21.17 0.68 14.38
CA LEU A 239 -22.14 -0.42 14.45
C LEU A 239 -23.12 -0.40 13.27
N ILE A 240 -23.51 0.80 12.81
CA ILE A 240 -24.46 0.99 11.71
C ILE A 240 -23.73 1.04 10.36
N PHE A 241 -22.72 1.89 10.23
CA PHE A 241 -22.11 2.21 8.94
C PHE A 241 -20.99 1.28 8.51
N PHE A 242 -20.35 0.56 9.45
CA PHE A 242 -19.30 -0.38 9.11
C PHE A 242 -19.79 -1.58 8.29
N PRO A 243 -20.90 -2.26 8.62
CA PRO A 243 -21.45 -3.32 7.76
C PRO A 243 -21.77 -2.83 6.36
N VAL A 244 -22.33 -1.63 6.22
CA VAL A 244 -22.62 -1.01 4.91
C VAL A 244 -21.32 -0.78 4.13
N SER A 245 -20.30 -0.24 4.79
CA SER A 245 -18.98 -0.02 4.18
C SER A 245 -18.34 -1.34 3.72
N VAL A 246 -18.45 -2.42 4.50
CA VAL A 246 -17.95 -3.74 4.12
C VAL A 246 -18.65 -4.26 2.86
N ILE A 247 -19.97 -4.14 2.78
CA ILE A 247 -20.76 -4.54 1.61
C ILE A 247 -20.31 -3.74 0.38
N LEU A 248 -20.17 -2.42 0.52
CA LEU A 248 -19.71 -1.55 -0.56
C LEU A 248 -18.28 -1.89 -1.01
N ASN A 249 -17.38 -2.23 -0.09
CA ASN A 249 -16.03 -2.69 -0.38
C ASN A 249 -16.03 -4.02 -1.17
N ILE A 250 -16.93 -4.94 -0.82
CA ILE A 250 -17.11 -6.20 -1.56
C ILE A 250 -17.55 -5.88 -3.00
N PHE A 251 -18.54 -5.02 -3.19
CA PHE A 251 -18.96 -4.62 -4.54
C PHE A 251 -17.81 -3.97 -5.32
N ASP A 252 -17.08 -3.03 -4.71
CA ASP A 252 -15.94 -2.37 -5.36
C ASP A 252 -14.88 -3.37 -5.81
N LEU A 253 -14.59 -4.38 -4.99
CA LEU A 253 -13.58 -5.39 -5.27
C LEU A 253 -13.91 -6.28 -6.50
N PHE A 254 -15.18 -6.46 -6.82
CA PHE A 254 -15.62 -7.36 -7.88
C PHE A 254 -16.08 -6.65 -9.16
N ILE A 255 -16.36 -5.36 -9.10
CA ILE A 255 -16.77 -4.56 -10.24
C ILE A 255 -15.53 -3.98 -10.95
N THR A 256 -15.53 -3.99 -12.26
CA THR A 256 -14.54 -3.26 -13.06
C THR A 256 -14.96 -1.80 -13.17
N HIS A 257 -14.09 -0.90 -12.77
CA HIS A 257 -14.38 0.53 -12.73
C HIS A 257 -13.84 1.24 -13.97
N LYS A 258 -14.64 2.13 -14.55
CA LYS A 258 -14.22 3.06 -15.63
C LYS A 258 -13.46 4.28 -15.09
N THR A 259 -13.63 4.57 -13.80
CA THR A 259 -12.96 5.64 -13.07
C THR A 259 -12.92 5.30 -11.59
N GLY A 260 -11.92 5.77 -10.88
CA GLY A 260 -11.74 5.53 -9.44
C GLY A 260 -10.59 6.38 -8.90
N THR A 261 -10.51 6.53 -7.59
CA THR A 261 -9.51 7.39 -6.94
C THR A 261 -8.18 6.69 -6.66
N GLY A 262 -8.08 5.39 -6.95
CA GLY A 262 -6.84 4.63 -6.88
C GLY A 262 -6.58 3.85 -8.15
N LEU A 263 -5.33 3.46 -8.36
CA LEU A 263 -4.88 2.56 -9.42
C LEU A 263 -4.23 1.31 -8.83
N LEU A 264 -4.48 0.19 -9.48
CA LEU A 264 -3.76 -1.06 -9.31
C LEU A 264 -3.11 -1.43 -10.64
N VAL A 265 -1.79 -1.56 -10.64
CA VAL A 265 -0.99 -1.78 -11.83
C VAL A 265 -0.24 -3.09 -11.71
N ILE A 266 -0.34 -3.94 -12.72
CA ILE A 266 0.42 -5.19 -12.83
C ILE A 266 1.24 -5.09 -14.11
N ALA A 267 2.55 -5.15 -13.99
CA ALA A 267 3.47 -5.11 -15.13
C ALA A 267 4.45 -6.30 -15.08
N ARG A 268 4.88 -6.78 -16.26
CA ARG A 268 5.73 -7.98 -16.35
C ARG A 268 7.03 -7.66 -17.07
N LYS A 269 8.12 -8.24 -16.54
CA LYS A 269 9.37 -8.38 -17.29
C LYS A 269 9.24 -9.59 -18.19
N GLN A 270 9.30 -9.38 -19.49
CA GLN A 270 9.41 -10.45 -20.48
C GLN A 270 10.86 -10.66 -20.88
N GLU A 271 11.16 -11.85 -21.40
CA GLU A 271 12.46 -12.15 -22.00
C GLU A 271 12.79 -11.26 -23.19
#